data_7e1aa30b890e49ef2fb62df3823f3f14
#
_entry.id   7e1aa30b890e49ef2fb62df3823f3f14
#
_cell.length_a   1.000
_cell.length_b   1.000
_cell.length_c   1.000
_cell.angle_alpha   90.00
_cell.angle_beta   90.00
_cell.angle_gamma   90.00
#
_symmetry.space_group_name_H-M   'P 1'
#
loop_
_entity.id
_entity.type
_entity.pdbx_description
1 polymer ?
#
loop_
_entity_poly.entity_id
_entity_poly.type
_entity_poly.pdbx_seq_one_letter_code
_entity_poly.pdbx_strand_id
1 'polypeptide(L)'
;MMDIEKANIEFDKYVSQFNPNEGRIKLKIDHIKRVALMSKKIAQNLNLDNEQIKLAELIGLFHDIGRFKQAEIYNTFSDRISINHAELSSRILFDENLIDKFNVDEKYKDIIKLSILNHNKAKID
;
A
#
# COMPACT_ATOMS: atom_id res chain seq x y z
N MET A 1 -11.96 -14.48 -2.71
CA MET A 1 -12.62 -13.29 -2.15
C MET A 1 -11.64 -12.52 -1.27
N MET A 2 -11.60 -11.20 -1.42
CA MET A 2 -10.68 -10.37 -0.64
C MET A 2 -11.15 -10.26 0.82
N ASP A 3 -10.21 -10.49 1.73
CA ASP A 3 -10.45 -10.45 3.17
C ASP A 3 -9.58 -9.32 3.77
N ILE A 4 -10.23 -8.23 4.15
CA ILE A 4 -9.54 -7.03 4.64
C ILE A 4 -8.88 -7.28 6.00
N GLU A 5 -9.50 -8.08 6.87
CA GLU A 5 -8.89 -8.41 8.16
C GLU A 5 -7.58 -9.17 7.96
N LYS A 6 -7.60 -10.15 7.07
CA LYS A 6 -6.40 -10.91 6.73
C LYS A 6 -5.33 -10.00 6.09
N ALA A 7 -5.76 -9.09 5.21
CA ALA A 7 -4.84 -8.14 4.58
C ALA A 7 -4.15 -7.28 5.63
N ASN A 8 -4.88 -6.79 6.64
CA ASN A 8 -4.28 -6.00 7.71
C ASN A 8 -3.30 -6.83 8.55
N ILE A 9 -3.63 -8.09 8.83
CA ILE A 9 -2.73 -8.99 9.56
C ILE A 9 -1.44 -9.20 8.76
N GLU A 10 -1.55 -9.47 7.46
CA GLU A 10 -0.37 -9.68 6.61
C GLU A 10 0.46 -8.39 6.45
N PHE A 11 -0.21 -7.24 6.37
CA PHE A 11 0.47 -5.95 6.38
C PHE A 11 1.28 -5.75 7.66
N ASP A 12 0.67 -6.02 8.81
CA ASP A 12 1.34 -5.89 10.10
C ASP A 12 2.54 -6.82 10.21
N LYS A 13 2.42 -8.05 9.70
CA LYS A 13 3.55 -8.99 9.64
C LYS A 13 4.68 -8.44 8.77
N TYR A 14 4.34 -7.89 7.61
CA TYR A 14 5.35 -7.36 6.71
C TYR A 14 6.11 -6.19 7.34
N VAL A 15 5.39 -5.22 7.91
CA VAL A 15 6.04 -4.03 8.48
C VAL A 15 6.79 -4.32 9.77
N SER A 16 6.50 -5.42 10.45
CA SER A 16 7.20 -5.79 11.67
C SER A 16 8.70 -6.01 11.47
N GLN A 17 9.14 -6.31 10.24
CA GLN A 17 10.56 -6.47 9.90
C GLN A 17 11.33 -5.14 9.92
N PHE A 18 10.64 -4.00 9.89
CA PHE A 18 11.26 -2.69 9.69
C PHE A 18 11.31 -1.85 10.95
N ASN A 19 11.34 -2.47 12.13
CA ASN A 19 11.35 -1.80 13.42
C ASN A 19 10.16 -0.84 13.61
N PRO A 20 8.96 -1.39 13.87
CA PRO A 20 7.75 -0.56 13.98
C PRO A 20 7.75 0.42 15.15
N ASN A 21 8.73 0.33 16.05
CA ASN A 21 8.89 1.26 17.17
C ASN A 21 9.76 2.48 16.81
N GLU A 22 10.43 2.46 15.67
CA GLU A 22 11.18 3.62 15.20
C GLU A 22 10.17 4.68 14.75
N GLY A 23 10.38 5.94 15.19
CA GLY A 23 9.38 7.00 15.03
C GLY A 23 8.89 7.24 13.62
N ARG A 24 9.80 7.25 12.63
CA ARG A 24 9.42 7.46 11.22
C ARG A 24 8.58 6.30 10.69
N ILE A 25 8.96 5.08 11.06
CA ILE A 25 8.25 3.87 10.63
C ILE A 25 6.86 3.84 11.25
N LYS A 26 6.75 4.11 12.54
CA LYS A 26 5.47 4.15 13.23
C LYS A 26 4.52 5.18 12.63
N LEU A 27 5.01 6.38 12.36
CA LEU A 27 4.20 7.43 11.73
C LEU A 27 3.72 7.00 10.35
N LYS A 28 4.56 6.31 9.58
CA LYS A 28 4.19 5.84 8.24
C LYS A 28 3.13 4.74 8.32
N ILE A 29 3.25 3.82 9.27
CA ILE A 29 2.23 2.79 9.48
C ILE A 29 0.88 3.44 9.79
N ASP A 30 0.85 4.40 10.72
CA ASP A 30 -0.38 5.10 11.09
C ASP A 30 -0.98 5.85 9.91
N HIS A 31 -0.13 6.52 9.12
CA HIS A 31 -0.56 7.24 7.92
C HIS A 31 -1.20 6.29 6.90
N ILE A 32 -0.54 5.17 6.62
CA ILE A 32 -1.05 4.19 5.65
C ILE A 32 -2.41 3.66 6.09
N LYS A 33 -2.56 3.33 7.37
CA LYS A 33 -3.83 2.81 7.88
C LYS A 33 -4.95 3.85 7.81
N ARG A 34 -4.63 5.12 8.05
CA ARG A 34 -5.61 6.21 7.89
C ARG A 34 -6.01 6.39 6.44
N VAL A 35 -5.06 6.31 5.51
CA VAL A 35 -5.36 6.42 4.07
C VAL A 35 -6.25 5.27 3.62
N ALA A 36 -5.98 4.05 4.09
CA ALA A 36 -6.81 2.90 3.76
C ALA A 36 -8.26 3.10 4.23
N LEU A 37 -8.46 3.56 5.46
CA LEU A 37 -9.80 3.82 5.99
C LEU A 37 -10.49 4.99 5.27
N MET A 38 -9.73 6.03 4.92
CA MET A 38 -10.26 7.16 4.15
C MET A 38 -10.73 6.72 2.77
N SER A 39 -9.94 5.88 2.10
CA SER A 39 -10.28 5.32 0.80
C SER A 39 -11.57 4.50 0.87
N LYS A 40 -11.72 3.71 1.94
CA LYS A 40 -12.93 2.95 2.20
C LYS A 40 -14.15 3.88 2.34
N LYS A 41 -14.02 4.94 3.13
CA LYS A 41 -15.12 5.89 3.35
C LYS A 41 -15.53 6.59 2.07
N ILE A 42 -14.57 7.01 1.26
CA ILE A 42 -14.85 7.65 -0.03
C ILE A 42 -15.62 6.69 -0.94
N ALA A 43 -15.17 5.45 -1.02
CA ALA A 43 -15.85 4.43 -1.83
C ALA A 43 -17.29 4.19 -1.35
N GLN A 44 -17.48 4.13 -0.03
CA GLN A 44 -18.83 3.99 0.56
C GLN A 44 -19.73 5.18 0.21
N ASN A 45 -19.20 6.39 0.29
CA ASN A 45 -19.96 7.61 -0.03
C ASN A 45 -20.31 7.72 -1.50
N LEU A 46 -19.53 7.08 -2.37
CA LEU A 46 -19.81 7.02 -3.80
C LEU A 46 -20.77 5.89 -4.16
N ASN A 47 -21.25 5.14 -3.16
CA ASN A 47 -22.17 4.01 -3.34
C ASN A 47 -21.60 2.89 -4.22
N LEU A 48 -20.29 2.66 -4.13
CA LEU A 48 -19.66 1.56 -4.84
C LEU A 48 -20.06 0.22 -4.19
N ASP A 49 -19.91 -0.87 -4.95
CA ASP A 49 -20.27 -2.18 -4.41
C ASP A 49 -19.21 -2.68 -3.40
N ASN A 50 -19.52 -3.77 -2.69
CA ASN A 50 -18.67 -4.27 -1.61
C ASN A 50 -17.28 -4.64 -2.09
N GLU A 51 -17.14 -5.23 -3.28
CA GLU A 51 -15.83 -5.57 -3.82
C GLU A 51 -15.01 -4.33 -4.13
N GLN A 52 -15.64 -3.31 -4.71
CA GLN A 52 -14.97 -2.05 -5.03
C GLN A 52 -14.54 -1.31 -3.77
N ILE A 53 -15.36 -1.36 -2.71
CA ILE A 53 -15.00 -0.76 -1.42
C ILE A 53 -13.77 -1.46 -0.83
N LYS A 54 -13.75 -2.79 -0.86
CA LYS A 54 -12.58 -3.57 -0.40
C LYS A 54 -11.34 -3.26 -1.23
N LEU A 55 -11.50 -3.17 -2.54
CA LEU A 55 -10.38 -2.85 -3.44
C LEU A 55 -9.80 -1.46 -3.13
N ALA A 56 -10.65 -0.46 -2.87
CA ALA A 56 -10.20 0.88 -2.51
C ALA A 56 -9.38 0.86 -1.22
N GLU A 57 -9.84 0.13 -0.22
CA GLU A 57 -9.13 -0.01 1.04
C GLU A 57 -7.77 -0.70 0.85
N LEU A 58 -7.72 -1.77 0.06
CA LEU A 58 -6.49 -2.47 -0.25
C LEU A 58 -5.48 -1.59 -0.99
N ILE A 59 -5.93 -0.83 -1.97
CA ILE A 59 -5.04 0.09 -2.69
C ILE A 59 -4.45 1.11 -1.72
N GLY A 60 -5.27 1.64 -0.80
CA GLY A 60 -4.78 2.55 0.23
C GLY A 60 -3.73 1.90 1.12
N LEU A 61 -3.92 0.63 1.46
CA LEU A 61 -2.96 -0.12 2.28
C LEU A 61 -1.64 -0.36 1.54
N PHE A 62 -1.69 -0.57 0.23
CA PHE A 62 -0.53 -0.93 -0.58
C PHE A 62 0.25 0.27 -1.14
N HIS A 63 -0.39 1.43 -1.25
CA HIS A 63 0.17 2.53 -2.05
C HIS A 63 1.56 2.99 -1.62
N ASP A 64 1.87 2.92 -0.34
CA ASP A 64 3.15 3.35 0.23
C ASP A 64 3.95 2.20 0.85
N ILE A 65 3.62 0.95 0.52
CA ILE A 65 4.30 -0.21 1.14
C ILE A 65 5.81 -0.20 0.89
N GLY A 66 6.25 0.40 -0.21
CA GLY A 66 7.67 0.53 -0.53
C GLY A 66 8.44 1.51 0.35
N ARG A 67 7.74 2.37 1.10
CA ARG A 67 8.40 3.35 1.97
C ARG A 67 9.29 2.70 3.04
N PHE A 68 8.86 1.54 3.56
CA PHE A 68 9.62 0.85 4.60
C PHE A 68 10.96 0.36 4.06
N LYS A 69 10.94 -0.25 2.88
CA LYS A 69 12.15 -0.72 2.22
C LYS A 69 13.04 0.46 1.81
N GLN A 70 12.44 1.53 1.35
CA GLN A 70 13.16 2.76 1.00
C GLN A 70 13.93 3.29 2.23
N ALA A 71 13.28 3.37 3.38
CA ALA A 71 13.91 3.84 4.60
C ALA A 71 15.02 2.88 5.06
N GLU A 72 14.80 1.57 4.91
CA GLU A 72 15.79 0.55 5.31
C GLU A 72 17.06 0.64 4.46
N ILE A 73 16.92 0.76 3.14
CA ILE A 73 18.06 0.72 2.21
C ILE A 73 18.74 2.08 2.13
N TYR A 74 17.96 3.16 2.05
CA TYR A 74 18.48 4.50 1.76
C TYR A 74 18.41 5.45 2.95
N ASN A 75 17.83 5.04 4.06
CA ASN A 75 17.64 5.83 5.27
C ASN A 75 16.92 7.17 4.98
N THR A 76 15.96 7.16 4.08
CA THR A 76 15.22 8.35 3.68
C THR A 76 13.87 7.95 3.10
N PHE A 77 12.93 8.91 3.13
CA PHE A 77 11.67 8.81 2.38
C PHE A 77 11.68 9.70 1.12
N SER A 78 12.84 10.24 0.76
CA SER A 78 12.94 11.14 -0.40
C SER A 78 13.14 10.36 -1.69
N ASP A 79 12.20 10.51 -2.63
CA ASP A 79 12.31 9.90 -3.96
C ASP A 79 13.39 10.57 -4.82
N ARG A 80 13.92 11.72 -4.37
CA ARG A 80 14.99 12.44 -5.08
C ARG A 80 16.35 11.77 -4.96
N ILE A 81 16.60 11.12 -3.82
CA ILE A 81 17.92 10.56 -3.52
C ILE A 81 17.89 9.05 -3.40
N SER A 82 16.79 8.44 -3.78
CA SER A 82 16.62 6.99 -3.75
C SER A 82 15.74 6.55 -4.91
N ILE A 83 15.50 5.23 -5.00
CA ILE A 83 14.49 4.73 -5.94
C ILE A 83 13.11 5.27 -5.53
N ASN A 84 12.29 5.59 -6.52
CA ASN A 84 10.93 6.07 -6.30
C ASN A 84 10.12 5.03 -5.52
N HIS A 85 9.41 5.47 -4.45
CA HIS A 85 8.70 4.56 -3.57
C HIS A 85 7.54 3.84 -4.26
N ALA A 86 6.92 4.46 -5.26
CA ALA A 86 5.83 3.81 -6.01
C ALA A 86 6.36 2.63 -6.82
N GLU A 87 7.51 2.81 -7.47
CA GLU A 87 8.17 1.73 -8.20
C GLU A 87 8.60 0.62 -7.26
N LEU A 88 9.17 0.99 -6.10
CA LEU A 88 9.59 0.01 -5.10
C LEU A 88 8.40 -0.75 -4.54
N SER A 89 7.28 -0.08 -4.28
CA SER A 89 6.03 -0.73 -3.86
C SER A 89 5.57 -1.77 -4.87
N SER A 90 5.60 -1.42 -6.16
CA SER A 90 5.22 -2.34 -7.22
C SER A 90 6.13 -3.56 -7.29
N ARG A 91 7.43 -3.37 -7.13
CA ARG A 91 8.40 -4.48 -7.13
C ARG A 91 8.14 -5.43 -5.97
N ILE A 92 7.90 -4.90 -4.78
CA ILE A 92 7.66 -5.72 -3.59
C ILE A 92 6.37 -6.52 -3.74
N LEU A 93 5.30 -5.90 -4.20
CA LEU A 93 4.00 -6.55 -4.33
C LEU A 93 3.98 -7.59 -5.45
N PHE A 94 4.55 -7.28 -6.60
CA PHE A 94 4.40 -8.10 -7.81
C PHE A 94 5.63 -8.91 -8.15
N ASP A 95 6.82 -8.31 -8.12
CA ASP A 95 8.05 -9.03 -8.48
C ASP A 95 8.50 -9.96 -7.36
N GLU A 96 8.30 -9.55 -6.10
CA GLU A 96 8.60 -10.39 -4.93
C GLU A 96 7.38 -11.16 -4.42
N ASN A 97 6.24 -11.03 -5.12
CA ASN A 97 5.02 -11.80 -4.87
C ASN A 97 4.39 -11.59 -3.48
N LEU A 98 4.65 -10.46 -2.84
CA LEU A 98 4.03 -10.17 -1.56
C LEU A 98 2.50 -10.12 -1.66
N ILE A 99 1.98 -9.66 -2.80
CA ILE A 99 0.53 -9.56 -3.02
C ILE A 99 -0.18 -10.90 -2.87
N ASP A 100 0.52 -12.01 -3.11
CA ASP A 100 -0.09 -13.34 -3.01
C ASP A 100 -0.51 -13.69 -1.59
N LYS A 101 0.09 -13.04 -0.58
CA LYS A 101 -0.27 -13.26 0.82
C LYS A 101 -1.58 -12.59 1.22
N PHE A 102 -2.09 -11.69 0.39
CA PHE A 102 -3.28 -10.90 0.68
C PHE A 102 -4.56 -11.47 0.05
N ASN A 103 -4.47 -12.57 -0.67
CA ASN A 103 -5.62 -13.23 -1.33
C ASN A 103 -6.39 -12.29 -2.25
N VAL A 104 -5.68 -11.50 -3.04
CA VAL A 104 -6.30 -10.59 -4.01
C VAL A 104 -6.71 -11.37 -5.25
N ASP A 105 -7.93 -11.13 -5.73
CA ASP A 105 -8.40 -11.76 -6.96
C ASP A 105 -7.52 -11.35 -8.14
N GLU A 106 -7.19 -12.31 -8.99
CA GLU A 106 -6.29 -12.09 -10.14
C GLU A 106 -6.74 -10.94 -11.03
N LYS A 107 -8.05 -10.81 -11.21
CA LYS A 107 -8.63 -9.76 -12.08
C LYS A 107 -8.35 -8.33 -11.60
N TYR A 108 -7.98 -8.15 -10.32
CA TYR A 108 -7.70 -6.82 -9.77
C TYR A 108 -6.22 -6.47 -9.72
N LYS A 109 -5.33 -7.43 -10.02
CA LYS A 109 -3.89 -7.20 -9.88
C LYS A 109 -3.38 -6.08 -10.80
N ASP A 110 -3.85 -6.03 -12.04
CA ASP A 110 -3.42 -4.99 -12.97
C ASP A 110 -3.84 -3.60 -12.54
N ILE A 111 -5.09 -3.44 -12.06
CA ILE A 111 -5.56 -2.13 -11.63
C ILE A 111 -4.85 -1.67 -10.36
N ILE A 112 -4.54 -2.60 -9.46
CA ILE A 112 -3.76 -2.28 -8.25
C ILE A 112 -2.37 -1.79 -8.66
N LYS A 113 -1.70 -2.48 -9.57
CA LYS A 113 -0.38 -2.11 -10.03
C LYS A 113 -0.37 -0.72 -10.67
N LEU A 114 -1.33 -0.46 -11.56
CA LEU A 114 -1.45 0.85 -12.20
C LEU A 114 -1.72 1.96 -11.19
N SER A 115 -2.59 1.71 -10.21
CA SER A 115 -2.92 2.70 -9.18
C SER A 115 -1.70 3.05 -8.35
N ILE A 116 -0.91 2.04 -7.96
CA ILE A 116 0.30 2.26 -7.15
C ILE A 116 1.34 3.01 -7.94
N LEU A 117 1.61 2.61 -9.18
CA LEU A 117 2.64 3.25 -10.00
C LEU A 117 2.31 4.70 -10.34
N ASN A 118 1.03 5.05 -10.41
CA ASN A 118 0.60 6.38 -10.87
C ASN A 118 0.14 7.31 -9.75
N HIS A 119 0.08 6.87 -8.49
CA HIS A 119 -0.45 7.74 -7.44
C HIS A 119 0.37 9.01 -7.23
N ASN A 120 1.68 8.97 -7.45
CA ASN A 120 2.53 10.15 -7.38
C ASN A 120 2.32 11.09 -8.56
N LYS A 121 2.05 10.53 -9.73
CA LYS A 121 1.91 11.32 -10.96
C LYS A 121 0.66 12.18 -10.93
N ALA A 122 -0.40 11.69 -10.28
CA ALA A 122 -1.65 12.42 -10.16
C ALA A 122 -1.51 13.71 -9.35
N LYS A 123 -0.48 13.82 -8.52
CA LYS A 123 -0.24 15.01 -7.69
C LYS A 123 0.54 16.10 -8.40
N ILE A 124 1.15 15.78 -9.52
CA ILE A 124 2.01 16.71 -10.26
C ILE A 124 1.19 17.62 -11.16
N ASP A 125 0.06 17.14 -11.59
CA ASP A 125 -0.85 17.86 -12.45
C ASP A 125 -1.84 18.69 -11.63
#